data_bdaa318012add53e2850313bad0f8cae
#
_entry.id   bdaa318012add53e2850313bad0f8cae
#
_cell.length_a   1.000
_cell.length_b   1.000
_cell.length_c   1.000
_cell.angle_alpha   90.00
_cell.angle_beta   90.00
_cell.angle_gamma   90.00
#
_symmetry.space_group_name_H-M   'P 1'
#
loop_
_entity.id
_entity.type
_entity.pdbx_description
1 polymer ?
#
loop_
_entity_poly.entity_id
_entity_poly.type
_entity_poly.pdbx_seq_one_letter_code
_entity_poly.pdbx_strand_id
1 'polypeptide(L)'
;MRPAVRSVLSLIMAEPKARLFHFRCEGTGPHKADHWFSFISGAKDNYVMQEWSPSEGNSTGGAGVRMYTVKQFLHEDEFNGRPKIKLGELLRNQ
;
A
#
# COMPACT_ATOMS: atom_id res chain seq x y z
N MET A 1 10.45 -4.91 3.49
CA MET A 1 11.09 -4.56 2.22
C MET A 1 10.29 -5.15 1.05
N ARG A 2 10.15 -4.42 -0.02
CA ARG A 2 9.28 -4.82 -1.12
C ARG A 2 10.01 -4.73 -2.47
N PRO A 3 11.17 -5.36 -2.57
CA PRO A 3 12.05 -5.15 -3.71
C PRO A 3 11.52 -5.74 -5.02
N ALA A 4 10.80 -6.84 -4.95
CA ALA A 4 10.35 -7.51 -6.18
C ALA A 4 9.43 -6.63 -7.01
N VAL A 5 8.43 -5.99 -6.39
CA VAL A 5 7.51 -5.10 -7.08
C VAL A 5 8.24 -3.89 -7.62
N ARG A 6 9.12 -3.30 -6.82
CA ARG A 6 9.87 -2.12 -7.24
C ARG A 6 10.83 -2.43 -8.38
N SER A 7 11.45 -3.59 -8.33
CA SER A 7 12.38 -4.01 -9.39
C SER A 7 11.66 -4.15 -10.72
N VAL A 8 10.48 -4.76 -10.71
CA VAL A 8 9.70 -4.93 -11.93
C VAL A 8 9.31 -3.59 -12.51
N LEU A 9 8.84 -2.66 -11.66
CA LEU A 9 8.46 -1.33 -12.12
C LEU A 9 9.65 -0.57 -12.70
N SER A 10 10.82 -0.71 -12.09
CA SER A 10 12.03 -0.05 -12.57
C SER A 10 12.46 -0.54 -13.95
N LEU A 11 12.19 -1.81 -14.26
CA LEU A 11 12.55 -2.38 -15.55
C LEU A 11 11.58 -1.98 -16.66
N ILE A 12 10.33 -1.73 -16.31
CA ILE A 12 9.28 -1.48 -17.30
C ILE A 12 9.18 0.00 -17.67
N MET A 13 9.43 0.88 -16.73
CA MET A 13 9.21 2.31 -16.93
C MET A 13 10.22 3.11 -16.13
N ALA A 14 10.25 4.42 -16.39
CA ALA A 14 11.01 5.32 -15.54
C ALA A 14 10.61 5.06 -14.10
N GLU A 15 11.59 4.97 -13.23
CA GLU A 15 11.38 4.55 -11.84
C GLU A 15 10.31 5.40 -11.16
N PRO A 16 9.17 4.83 -10.79
CA PRO A 16 8.15 5.55 -10.05
C PRO A 16 8.59 5.73 -8.62
N LYS A 17 8.19 6.84 -8.03
CA LYS A 17 8.47 7.07 -6.62
C LYS A 17 7.36 6.47 -5.78
N ALA A 18 7.68 5.40 -5.07
CA ALA A 18 6.77 4.78 -4.12
C ALA A 18 7.10 5.29 -2.73
N ARG A 19 6.12 5.86 -2.04
CA ARG A 19 6.31 6.44 -0.72
C ARG A 19 5.36 5.79 0.26
N LEU A 20 5.90 5.04 1.21
CA LEU A 20 5.12 4.43 2.26
C LEU A 20 4.50 5.52 3.14
N PHE A 21 3.19 5.44 3.35
CA PHE A 21 2.52 6.42 4.20
C PHE A 21 1.77 5.79 5.37
N HIS A 22 1.53 4.49 5.34
CA HIS A 22 0.81 3.84 6.42
C HIS A 22 1.15 2.36 6.50
N PHE A 23 1.20 1.86 7.72
CA PHE A 23 1.38 0.45 8.01
C PHE A 23 0.41 0.06 9.12
N ARG A 24 -0.18 -1.13 9.01
CA ARG A 24 -1.00 -1.67 10.07
C ARG A 24 -0.98 -3.18 10.05
N CYS A 25 -1.21 -3.78 11.22
CA CYS A 25 -1.39 -5.21 11.34
C CYS A 25 -2.88 -5.47 11.50
N GLU A 26 -3.43 -6.38 10.71
CA GLU A 26 -4.86 -6.71 10.74
C GLU A 26 -5.06 -8.17 11.03
N GLY A 27 -6.24 -8.49 11.56
CA GLY A 27 -6.61 -9.84 11.86
C GLY A 27 -6.30 -10.25 13.29
N THR A 28 -6.58 -11.49 13.61
CA THR A 28 -6.38 -12.02 14.97
C THR A 28 -5.76 -13.41 14.89
N GLY A 29 -5.01 -13.77 15.93
CA GLY A 29 -4.42 -15.09 16.04
C GLY A 29 -3.56 -15.46 14.85
N PRO A 30 -3.74 -16.66 14.28
CA PRO A 30 -2.92 -17.11 13.16
C PRO A 30 -3.26 -16.40 11.85
N HIS A 31 -4.28 -15.54 11.83
CA HIS A 31 -4.71 -14.83 10.61
C HIS A 31 -4.20 -13.40 10.57
N LYS A 32 -3.25 -13.04 11.43
CA LYS A 32 -2.67 -11.70 11.39
C LYS A 32 -1.87 -11.51 10.12
N ALA A 33 -2.02 -10.34 9.53
CA ALA A 33 -1.27 -9.95 8.34
C ALA A 33 -0.81 -8.51 8.46
N ASP A 34 0.38 -8.26 7.98
CA ASP A 34 0.94 -6.91 7.93
C ASP A 34 0.55 -6.29 6.59
N HIS A 35 0.09 -5.05 6.64
CA HIS A 35 -0.33 -4.30 5.47
C HIS A 35 0.49 -3.02 5.35
N TRP A 36 1.04 -2.79 4.16
CA TRP A 36 1.81 -1.59 3.84
C TRP A 36 1.08 -0.82 2.74
N PHE A 37 0.94 0.48 2.93
CA PHE A 37 0.26 1.35 1.98
C PHE A 37 1.26 2.38 1.46
N SER A 38 1.44 2.39 0.15
CA SER A 38 2.38 3.31 -0.49
C SER A 38 1.68 4.14 -1.55
N PHE A 39 2.10 5.39 -1.67
CA PHE A 39 1.65 6.30 -2.69
C PHE A 39 2.59 6.20 -3.88
N ILE A 40 2.03 6.05 -5.06
CA ILE A 40 2.81 5.96 -6.30
C ILE A 40 2.34 7.03 -7.25
N SER A 41 3.25 7.90 -7.63
CA SER A 41 3.00 8.97 -8.58
C SER A 41 3.13 8.42 -10.00
N GLY A 42 2.11 8.58 -10.80
CA GLY A 42 2.13 8.14 -12.19
C GLY A 42 2.08 9.30 -13.16
N ALA A 43 2.23 9.00 -14.43
CA ALA A 43 2.24 10.02 -15.47
C ALA A 43 0.87 10.67 -15.65
N LYS A 44 -0.19 9.88 -15.55
CA LYS A 44 -1.57 10.38 -15.70
C LYS A 44 -2.34 10.36 -14.41
N ASP A 45 -2.18 9.30 -13.62
CA ASP A 45 -2.90 9.13 -12.38
C ASP A 45 -1.93 8.81 -11.26
N ASN A 46 -2.38 9.08 -10.06
CA ASN A 46 -1.68 8.68 -8.85
C ASN A 46 -2.38 7.47 -8.26
N TYR A 47 -1.61 6.60 -7.64
CA TYR A 47 -2.10 5.34 -7.14
C TYR A 47 -1.73 5.12 -5.69
N VAL A 48 -2.50 4.26 -5.02
CA VAL A 48 -2.15 3.70 -3.73
C VAL A 48 -1.93 2.21 -3.93
N MET A 49 -0.79 1.72 -3.47
CA MET A 49 -0.48 0.30 -3.49
C MET A 49 -0.61 -0.24 -2.09
N GLN A 50 -1.44 -1.25 -1.93
CA GLN A 50 -1.56 -1.99 -0.67
C GLN A 50 -0.90 -3.34 -0.86
N GLU A 51 0.09 -3.61 -0.03
CA GLU A 51 0.77 -4.91 0.00
C GLU A 51 0.49 -5.57 1.34
N TRP A 52 0.34 -6.88 1.35
CA TRP A 52 0.18 -7.58 2.61
C TRP A 52 0.88 -8.92 2.58
N SER A 53 1.26 -9.36 3.77
CA SER A 53 1.84 -10.67 3.97
C SER A 53 1.49 -11.15 5.39
N PRO A 54 1.53 -12.46 5.64
CA PRO A 54 1.30 -12.96 6.99
C PRO A 54 2.29 -12.32 7.96
N SER A 55 1.79 -11.95 9.14
CA SER A 55 2.65 -11.43 10.19
C SER A 55 3.64 -12.49 10.64
N GLU A 56 4.76 -12.05 11.17
CA GLU A 56 5.79 -12.97 11.66
C GLU A 56 5.19 -14.00 12.61
N GLY A 57 5.55 -15.27 12.39
CA GLY A 57 5.04 -16.37 13.19
C GLY A 57 3.70 -16.91 12.73
N ASN A 58 3.07 -16.30 11.74
CA ASN A 58 1.80 -16.77 11.20
C ASN A 58 2.01 -17.41 9.84
N SER A 59 1.41 -18.57 9.63
CA SER A 59 1.57 -19.31 8.38
C SER A 59 0.28 -19.38 7.57
N THR A 60 -0.83 -18.89 8.11
CA THR A 60 -2.11 -18.90 7.41
C THR A 60 -2.37 -17.54 6.80
N GLY A 61 -3.17 -17.52 5.77
CA GLY A 61 -3.42 -16.31 5.01
C GLY A 61 -2.37 -16.15 3.94
N GLY A 62 -2.69 -15.40 2.92
CA GLY A 62 -1.80 -15.19 1.79
C GLY A 62 -1.11 -13.85 1.81
N ALA A 63 -0.14 -13.72 0.94
CA ALA A 63 0.45 -12.44 0.61
C ALA A 63 -0.21 -11.92 -0.66
N GLY A 64 -0.22 -10.61 -0.85
CA GLY A 64 -0.80 -10.06 -2.05
C GLY A 64 -0.49 -8.58 -2.22
N VAL A 65 -0.93 -8.06 -3.35
CA VAL A 65 -0.79 -6.66 -3.72
C VAL A 65 -2.08 -6.23 -4.40
N ARG A 66 -2.54 -5.04 -4.06
CA ARG A 66 -3.69 -4.44 -4.71
C ARG A 66 -3.41 -2.98 -5.02
N MET A 67 -3.79 -2.56 -6.21
CA MET A 67 -3.61 -1.17 -6.64
C MET A 67 -4.96 -0.47 -6.67
N TYR A 68 -4.96 0.77 -6.22
CA TYR A 68 -6.11 1.66 -6.30
C TYR A 68 -5.67 2.96 -6.93
N THR A 69 -6.54 3.62 -7.69
CA THR A 69 -6.30 5.05 -7.92
C THR A 69 -6.53 5.76 -6.59
N VAL A 70 -5.95 6.94 -6.42
CA VAL A 70 -6.18 7.72 -5.20
C VAL A 70 -7.68 7.93 -5.00
N LYS A 71 -8.40 8.21 -6.08
CA LYS A 71 -9.84 8.41 -6.02
C LYS A 71 -10.57 7.17 -5.48
N GLN A 72 -10.22 5.98 -6.00
CA GLN A 72 -10.81 4.73 -5.52
C GLN A 72 -10.51 4.50 -4.05
N PHE A 73 -9.26 4.72 -3.65
CA PHE A 73 -8.86 4.54 -2.27
C PHE A 73 -9.66 5.43 -1.32
N LEU A 74 -9.88 6.68 -1.72
CA LEU A 74 -10.64 7.61 -0.90
C LEU A 74 -12.12 7.27 -0.80
N HIS A 75 -12.64 6.50 -1.76
CA HIS A 75 -14.03 6.06 -1.72
C HIS A 75 -14.25 4.77 -0.93
N GLU A 76 -13.19 4.04 -0.59
CA GLU A 76 -13.33 2.79 0.15
C GLU A 76 -13.47 3.04 1.64
N ASP A 77 -14.58 2.57 2.22
CA ASP A 77 -14.84 2.79 3.65
C ASP A 77 -13.87 2.05 4.55
N GLU A 78 -13.30 0.95 4.07
CA GLU A 78 -12.38 0.16 4.89
C GLU A 78 -11.10 0.92 5.24
N PHE A 79 -10.81 2.01 4.52
CA PHE A 79 -9.62 2.81 4.78
C PHE A 79 -9.92 4.10 5.54
N ASN A 80 -11.14 4.26 6.02
CA ASN A 80 -11.50 5.42 6.82
C ASN A 80 -10.62 5.49 8.06
N GLY A 81 -10.33 6.70 8.49
CA GLY A 81 -9.46 6.93 9.63
C GLY A 81 -8.03 7.14 9.23
N ARG A 82 -7.11 6.45 9.90
CA ARG A 82 -5.68 6.70 9.74
C ARG A 82 -5.14 6.57 8.31
N PRO A 83 -5.50 5.55 7.54
CA PRO A 83 -4.97 5.45 6.18
C PRO A 83 -5.27 6.68 5.34
N LYS A 84 -6.52 7.16 5.38
CA LYS A 84 -6.90 8.33 4.61
C LYS A 84 -6.28 9.61 5.15
N ILE A 85 -6.17 9.72 6.47
CA ILE A 85 -5.53 10.88 7.10
C ILE A 85 -4.08 10.97 6.67
N LYS A 86 -3.37 9.85 6.72
CA LYS A 86 -1.95 9.82 6.34
C LYS A 86 -1.75 10.14 4.88
N LEU A 87 -2.62 9.63 4.01
CA LEU A 87 -2.57 9.97 2.59
C LEU A 87 -2.79 11.45 2.38
N GLY A 88 -3.78 12.03 3.06
CA GLY A 88 -4.05 13.45 2.98
C GLY A 88 -2.87 14.31 3.40
N GLU A 89 -2.18 13.92 4.46
CA GLU A 89 -0.98 14.61 4.92
C GLU A 89 0.12 14.57 3.87
N LEU A 90 0.31 13.39 3.27
CA LEU A 90 1.32 13.23 2.24
C LEU A 90 1.02 14.10 1.03
N LEU A 91 -0.24 14.14 0.60
CA LEU A 91 -0.63 14.94 -0.56
C LEU A 91 -0.48 16.43 -0.32
N ARG A 92 -0.72 16.89 0.90
CA ARG A 92 -0.55 18.31 1.24
C ARG A 92 0.93 18.72 1.24
N ASN A 93 1.82 17.80 1.46
CA ASN A 93 3.25 18.08 1.60
C ASN A 93 4.05 17.76 0.33
N GLN A 94 3.37 17.58 -0.77
CA GLN A 94 4.04 17.37 -2.05
C GLN A 94 4.54 18.66 -2.66
#